data_cdadc335e16b1ff92d5749dd22f07937
#
_entry.id   cdadc335e16b1ff92d5749dd22f07937
#
_cell.length_a   1.000
_cell.length_b   1.000
_cell.length_c   1.000
_cell.angle_alpha   90.00
_cell.angle_beta   90.00
_cell.angle_gamma   90.00
#
_symmetry.space_group_name_H-M   'P 1'
#
loop_
_entity.id
_entity.type
_entity.pdbx_description
1 polymer ?
#
loop_
_entity_poly.entity_id
_entity_poly.type
_entity_poly.pdbx_seq_one_letter_code
_entity_poly.pdbx_strand_id
1 'polypeptide(L)'
;MPRRLILSATERDTLLALPESQDDLIRYYTFNDSDLSLIRQRRGDANRLGFAVQLCLLRYPGYALGTDSELPEPVILWVAKQVQAEPASWAKYGERDVTRREHAQELRTYLQLAPFGLSDFRALVRELTELAQQTDKGLLLAGQALESLRQKRRILPALSVIDRACSEAIARANRRVYRALVEPLTDSHRAKLDELLKLKAGSSITWLTWLRQAPLKPNSRHMLEHIERLKTFQLVDLPEGLGRHIHQNRLLKLAREGGQMTPKDLGKFEPQRRYATLAAVVLESTATVIDELVDLHDRILVKLFSGAKHKHQQQFQKQGKAINDKVRLYSRIGQALLEAKESGSDPYAAIEAVIPWDEFTESVSEAELLARPEGFDHLHLVGENFATLRRYTPALLEVLELRAAPAAQGVLAAVQTLREMNADNLRKVPADAPTAFIKPRWKPLVDNLRKVPADAPTAFIKPRWKPLVITPEGLDRKFYEICALSELKNALRSGDIWVKGSRQFRDFDDYLLPAEKFAALKREQALPLAINPNSDQYLEERLQLLDEQLATVTRLAKDNELPDAILTESGLKITPLD
;
A
#
# COMPACT_ATOMS: atom_id res chain seq x y z
N MET A 1 21.88 24.93 -22.77
CA MET A 1 20.64 24.18 -22.98
C MET A 1 19.48 25.03 -22.47
N PRO A 2 18.35 25.16 -23.18
CA PRO A 2 17.19 25.86 -22.67
C PRO A 2 16.74 25.18 -21.37
N ARG A 3 16.51 25.96 -20.33
CA ARG A 3 16.04 25.46 -19.03
C ARG A 3 14.67 24.82 -19.27
N ARG A 4 14.55 23.53 -18.93
CA ARG A 4 13.27 22.82 -19.00
C ARG A 4 12.31 23.48 -18.00
N LEU A 5 11.24 24.05 -18.51
CA LEU A 5 10.17 24.63 -17.69
C LEU A 5 9.51 23.50 -16.90
N ILE A 6 9.23 23.75 -15.63
CA ILE A 6 8.64 22.74 -14.74
C ILE A 6 7.14 22.61 -15.00
N LEU A 7 6.49 23.74 -15.31
CA LEU A 7 5.08 23.83 -15.63
C LEU A 7 4.84 23.70 -17.13
N SER A 8 3.92 22.84 -17.53
CA SER A 8 3.37 22.79 -18.88
C SER A 8 2.54 24.05 -19.20
N ALA A 9 2.22 24.28 -20.46
CA ALA A 9 1.37 25.41 -20.87
C ALA A 9 -0.01 25.33 -20.19
N THR A 10 -0.65 24.17 -20.24
CA THR A 10 -1.96 23.94 -19.59
C THR A 10 -1.95 24.18 -18.07
N GLU A 11 -0.89 23.73 -17.38
CA GLU A 11 -0.76 23.99 -15.94
C GLU A 11 -0.59 25.47 -15.61
N ARG A 12 0.08 26.23 -16.47
CA ARG A 12 0.22 27.68 -16.31
C ARG A 12 -1.10 28.41 -16.50
N ASP A 13 -1.85 28.03 -17.52
CA ASP A 13 -3.16 28.60 -17.81
C ASP A 13 -4.13 28.34 -16.65
N THR A 14 -4.11 27.12 -16.10
CA THR A 14 -4.95 26.76 -14.93
C THR A 14 -4.57 27.53 -13.66
N LEU A 15 -3.28 27.78 -13.41
CA LEU A 15 -2.82 28.42 -12.17
C LEU A 15 -3.24 29.89 -12.03
N LEU A 16 -3.37 30.60 -13.14
CA LEU A 16 -3.76 32.01 -13.21
C LEU A 16 -5.08 32.23 -13.95
N ALA A 17 -5.89 31.17 -14.11
CA ALA A 17 -7.19 31.27 -14.71
C ALA A 17 -8.03 32.36 -14.03
N LEU A 18 -8.65 33.22 -14.82
CA LEU A 18 -9.58 34.21 -14.34
C LEU A 18 -10.93 33.57 -14.07
N PRO A 19 -11.71 34.09 -13.10
CA PRO A 19 -13.06 33.61 -12.85
C PRO A 19 -13.94 33.83 -14.10
N GLU A 20 -14.57 32.77 -14.57
CA GLU A 20 -15.51 32.81 -15.68
C GLU A 20 -16.93 32.37 -15.26
N SER A 21 -17.00 31.51 -14.23
CA SER A 21 -18.28 31.08 -13.69
C SER A 21 -18.94 32.20 -12.87
N GLN A 22 -20.27 32.23 -12.88
CA GLN A 22 -21.03 33.23 -12.11
C GLN A 22 -20.70 33.15 -10.62
N ASP A 23 -20.56 31.98 -10.07
CA ASP A 23 -20.23 31.77 -8.65
C ASP A 23 -18.85 32.33 -8.28
N ASP A 24 -17.85 32.10 -9.14
CA ASP A 24 -16.51 32.63 -8.93
C ASP A 24 -16.46 34.16 -9.10
N LEU A 25 -17.21 34.70 -10.06
CA LEU A 25 -17.36 36.16 -10.22
C LEU A 25 -18.00 36.80 -8.99
N ILE A 26 -19.05 36.20 -8.44
CA ILE A 26 -19.69 36.63 -7.18
C ILE A 26 -18.68 36.56 -6.03
N ARG A 27 -17.97 35.47 -5.92
CA ARG A 27 -17.04 35.22 -4.80
C ARG A 27 -15.85 36.16 -4.78
N TYR A 28 -15.25 36.44 -5.93
CA TYR A 28 -13.98 37.16 -6.00
C TYR A 28 -14.11 38.58 -6.49
N TYR A 29 -15.15 38.92 -7.29
CA TYR A 29 -15.29 40.17 -8.00
C TYR A 29 -16.54 40.98 -7.63
N THR A 30 -17.10 40.73 -6.45
CA THR A 30 -18.15 41.56 -5.89
C THR A 30 -17.55 42.70 -5.05
N PHE A 31 -18.02 43.93 -5.26
CA PHE A 31 -17.55 45.12 -4.55
C PHE A 31 -18.38 45.38 -3.30
N ASN A 32 -17.69 45.76 -2.24
CA ASN A 32 -18.32 46.32 -1.04
C ASN A 32 -18.48 47.85 -1.16
N ASP A 33 -19.13 48.47 -0.19
CA ASP A 33 -19.40 49.93 -0.19
C ASP A 33 -18.11 50.76 -0.22
N SER A 34 -17.07 50.32 0.45
CA SER A 34 -15.76 51.00 0.45
C SER A 34 -15.12 50.96 -0.94
N ASP A 35 -15.22 49.82 -1.62
CA ASP A 35 -14.72 49.65 -3.00
C ASP A 35 -15.47 50.59 -3.96
N LEU A 36 -16.81 50.57 -3.88
CA LEU A 36 -17.66 51.40 -4.73
C LEU A 36 -17.40 52.89 -4.48
N SER A 37 -17.22 53.30 -3.22
CA SER A 37 -16.84 54.67 -2.87
C SER A 37 -15.52 55.09 -3.53
N LEU A 38 -14.51 54.21 -3.49
CA LEU A 38 -13.21 54.45 -4.10
C LEU A 38 -13.32 54.53 -5.64
N ILE A 39 -14.04 53.62 -6.25
CA ILE A 39 -14.26 53.56 -7.70
C ILE A 39 -15.01 54.78 -8.23
N ARG A 40 -16.03 55.25 -7.52
CA ARG A 40 -16.85 56.43 -7.89
C ARG A 40 -16.07 57.73 -7.94
N GLN A 41 -14.91 57.83 -7.31
CA GLN A 41 -14.02 59.00 -7.38
C GLN A 41 -13.36 59.15 -8.75
N ARG A 42 -13.41 58.10 -9.61
CA ARG A 42 -12.82 58.14 -10.96
C ARG A 42 -13.76 58.83 -11.94
N ARG A 43 -13.19 59.72 -12.74
CA ARG A 43 -13.95 60.47 -13.76
C ARG A 43 -13.98 59.68 -15.07
N GLY A 44 -15.19 59.53 -15.61
CA GLY A 44 -15.42 58.85 -16.88
C GLY A 44 -15.47 57.31 -16.76
N ASP A 45 -16.28 56.69 -17.60
CA ASP A 45 -16.57 55.24 -17.58
C ASP A 45 -15.34 54.37 -17.75
N ALA A 46 -14.45 54.77 -18.68
CA ALA A 46 -13.20 54.02 -18.94
C ALA A 46 -12.31 53.91 -17.68
N ASN A 47 -12.17 55.03 -16.95
CA ASN A 47 -11.36 55.05 -15.72
C ASN A 47 -12.04 54.35 -14.57
N ARG A 48 -13.39 54.45 -14.41
CA ARG A 48 -14.14 53.72 -13.40
C ARG A 48 -14.03 52.21 -13.63
N LEU A 49 -14.35 51.76 -14.85
CA LEU A 49 -14.31 50.35 -15.22
C LEU A 49 -12.89 49.81 -15.11
N GLY A 50 -11.90 50.52 -15.64
CA GLY A 50 -10.51 50.08 -15.59
C GLY A 50 -9.93 49.98 -14.18
N PHE A 51 -10.24 50.94 -13.32
CA PHE A 51 -9.85 50.91 -11.90
C PHE A 51 -10.51 49.73 -11.17
N ALA A 52 -11.81 49.50 -11.41
CA ALA A 52 -12.54 48.40 -10.83
C ALA A 52 -12.03 47.03 -11.26
N VAL A 53 -11.75 46.86 -12.55
CA VAL A 53 -11.14 45.62 -13.08
C VAL A 53 -9.76 45.37 -12.47
N GLN A 54 -8.90 46.38 -12.40
CA GLN A 54 -7.58 46.24 -11.77
C GLN A 54 -7.68 45.92 -10.27
N LEU A 55 -8.69 46.45 -9.57
CA LEU A 55 -8.97 46.10 -8.18
C LEU A 55 -9.34 44.62 -8.04
N CYS A 56 -10.21 44.10 -8.90
CA CYS A 56 -10.55 42.67 -8.96
C CYS A 56 -9.33 41.80 -9.18
N LEU A 57 -8.54 42.10 -10.19
CA LEU A 57 -7.37 41.29 -10.57
C LEU A 57 -6.25 41.30 -9.50
N LEU A 58 -6.06 42.43 -8.83
CA LEU A 58 -5.10 42.52 -7.72
C LEU A 58 -5.59 41.77 -6.46
N ARG A 59 -6.91 41.62 -6.26
CA ARG A 59 -7.46 40.77 -5.22
C ARG A 59 -7.33 39.29 -5.56
N TYR A 60 -7.76 38.94 -6.75
CA TYR A 60 -7.67 37.59 -7.28
C TYR A 60 -7.58 37.64 -8.80
N PRO A 61 -6.61 36.96 -9.40
CA PRO A 61 -5.60 36.06 -8.79
C PRO A 61 -4.41 36.77 -8.11
N GLY A 62 -4.28 38.07 -8.13
CA GLY A 62 -3.27 38.81 -7.39
C GLY A 62 -2.19 39.48 -8.26
N TYR A 63 -2.44 39.66 -9.56
CA TYR A 63 -1.55 40.34 -10.48
C TYR A 63 -2.27 41.47 -11.23
N ALA A 64 -1.54 42.43 -11.76
CA ALA A 64 -2.08 43.47 -12.63
C ALA A 64 -1.90 43.05 -14.09
N LEU A 65 -2.97 43.18 -14.89
CA LEU A 65 -2.89 42.97 -16.34
C LEU A 65 -2.20 44.15 -17.05
N GLY A 66 -1.43 43.80 -18.06
CA GLY A 66 -1.00 44.75 -19.08
C GLY A 66 -2.18 45.17 -19.99
N THR A 67 -2.01 46.24 -20.72
CA THR A 67 -3.04 46.77 -21.66
C THR A 67 -3.34 45.82 -22.80
N ASP A 68 -2.41 44.93 -23.15
CA ASP A 68 -2.50 44.06 -24.31
C ASP A 68 -3.07 42.67 -23.94
N SER A 69 -3.53 42.49 -22.69
CA SER A 69 -4.10 41.22 -22.23
C SER A 69 -5.61 41.20 -22.46
N GLU A 70 -6.08 40.22 -23.20
CA GLU A 70 -7.52 39.98 -23.35
C GLU A 70 -8.13 39.49 -22.04
N LEU A 71 -9.20 40.14 -21.62
CA LEU A 71 -10.01 39.72 -20.47
C LEU A 71 -11.20 38.90 -20.95
N PRO A 72 -11.59 37.86 -20.23
CA PRO A 72 -12.84 37.16 -20.49
C PRO A 72 -14.03 38.15 -20.45
N GLU A 73 -14.88 38.08 -21.46
CA GLU A 73 -16.07 38.94 -21.56
C GLU A 73 -16.96 38.90 -20.29
N PRO A 74 -17.20 37.74 -19.64
CA PRO A 74 -17.98 37.65 -18.41
C PRO A 74 -17.43 38.55 -17.28
N VAL A 75 -16.09 38.68 -17.17
CA VAL A 75 -15.45 39.54 -16.17
C VAL A 75 -15.79 41.00 -16.40
N ILE A 76 -15.65 41.48 -17.67
CA ILE A 76 -15.90 42.85 -18.05
C ILE A 76 -17.39 43.20 -17.78
N LEU A 77 -18.30 42.33 -18.24
CA LEU A 77 -19.75 42.50 -18.06
C LEU A 77 -20.15 42.54 -16.57
N TRP A 78 -19.58 41.64 -15.77
CA TRP A 78 -19.85 41.56 -14.33
C TRP A 78 -19.39 42.82 -13.59
N VAL A 79 -18.19 43.28 -13.87
CA VAL A 79 -17.62 44.48 -13.23
C VAL A 79 -18.34 45.75 -13.70
N ALA A 80 -18.57 45.88 -15.02
CA ALA A 80 -19.25 47.02 -15.62
C ALA A 80 -20.65 47.23 -15.04
N LYS A 81 -21.41 46.15 -14.83
CA LYS A 81 -22.73 46.18 -14.21
C LYS A 81 -22.69 46.77 -12.79
N GLN A 82 -21.74 46.41 -11.97
CA GLN A 82 -21.61 46.87 -10.59
C GLN A 82 -21.20 48.34 -10.49
N VAL A 83 -20.34 48.82 -11.42
CA VAL A 83 -19.86 50.21 -11.39
C VAL A 83 -20.64 51.15 -12.30
N GLN A 84 -21.73 50.66 -12.92
CA GLN A 84 -22.59 51.42 -13.83
C GLN A 84 -21.79 52.10 -14.95
N ALA A 85 -20.94 51.34 -15.62
CA ALA A 85 -20.12 51.79 -16.76
C ALA A 85 -20.42 50.96 -18.01
N GLU A 86 -20.24 51.56 -19.17
CA GLU A 86 -20.40 50.86 -20.44
C GLU A 86 -19.24 49.86 -20.67
N PRO A 87 -19.52 48.56 -20.91
CA PRO A 87 -18.46 47.53 -21.12
C PRO A 87 -17.46 47.89 -22.22
N ALA A 88 -17.90 48.49 -23.33
CA ALA A 88 -17.04 48.92 -24.43
C ALA A 88 -16.03 50.00 -24.02
N SER A 89 -16.22 50.68 -22.89
CA SER A 89 -15.31 51.67 -22.36
C SER A 89 -13.97 51.07 -21.88
N TRP A 90 -13.93 49.75 -21.65
CA TRP A 90 -12.68 49.04 -21.30
C TRP A 90 -11.57 49.28 -22.30
N ALA A 91 -11.84 49.24 -23.60
CA ALA A 91 -10.86 49.44 -24.66
C ALA A 91 -10.12 50.79 -24.59
N LYS A 92 -10.76 51.79 -23.94
CA LYS A 92 -10.17 53.14 -23.77
C LYS A 92 -9.41 53.29 -22.46
N TYR A 93 -9.42 52.25 -21.60
CA TYR A 93 -8.68 52.32 -20.34
C TYR A 93 -7.18 52.21 -20.60
N GLY A 94 -6.47 53.16 -20.09
CA GLY A 94 -5.03 53.09 -20.11
C GLY A 94 -4.37 53.68 -21.37
N GLU A 95 -5.12 54.42 -22.20
CA GLU A 95 -4.53 55.25 -23.26
C GLU A 95 -3.42 56.18 -22.70
N ARG A 96 -3.55 56.57 -21.42
CA ARG A 96 -2.54 57.38 -20.72
C ARG A 96 -1.81 56.53 -19.66
N ASP A 97 -0.52 56.31 -19.86
CA ASP A 97 0.34 55.58 -18.92
C ASP A 97 0.38 56.16 -17.52
N VAL A 98 0.29 57.49 -17.40
CA VAL A 98 0.26 58.16 -16.08
C VAL A 98 -0.93 57.71 -15.25
N THR A 99 -2.15 57.72 -15.83
CA THR A 99 -3.37 57.31 -15.14
C THR A 99 -3.29 55.87 -14.64
N ARG A 100 -2.74 54.94 -15.45
CA ARG A 100 -2.55 53.56 -15.02
C ARG A 100 -1.59 53.43 -13.84
N ARG A 101 -0.49 54.16 -13.83
CA ARG A 101 0.49 54.15 -12.75
C ARG A 101 -0.09 54.71 -11.46
N GLU A 102 -0.85 55.79 -11.54
CA GLU A 102 -1.54 56.41 -10.41
C GLU A 102 -2.58 55.43 -9.82
N HIS A 103 -3.43 54.84 -10.67
CA HIS A 103 -4.40 53.82 -10.27
C HIS A 103 -3.72 52.59 -9.60
N ALA A 104 -2.67 52.08 -10.19
CA ALA A 104 -1.92 50.98 -9.64
C ALA A 104 -1.29 51.32 -8.28
N GLN A 105 -0.76 52.53 -8.09
CA GLN A 105 -0.22 52.94 -6.82
C GLN A 105 -1.28 53.07 -5.74
N GLU A 106 -2.42 53.65 -6.07
CA GLU A 106 -3.53 53.82 -5.15
C GLU A 106 -4.15 52.47 -4.74
N LEU A 107 -4.37 51.56 -5.71
CA LEU A 107 -4.83 50.21 -5.44
C LEU A 107 -3.88 49.40 -4.56
N ARG A 108 -2.58 49.55 -4.77
CA ARG A 108 -1.57 48.91 -3.88
C ARG A 108 -1.71 49.42 -2.45
N THR A 109 -1.87 50.72 -2.28
CA THR A 109 -2.05 51.32 -0.95
C THR A 109 -3.35 50.85 -0.32
N TYR A 110 -4.44 50.88 -1.07
CA TYR A 110 -5.74 50.42 -0.60
C TYR A 110 -5.76 48.95 -0.18
N LEU A 111 -5.21 48.06 -0.99
CA LEU A 111 -5.12 46.65 -0.73
C LEU A 111 -3.95 46.25 0.19
N GLN A 112 -3.12 47.19 0.59
CA GLN A 112 -1.89 47.00 1.39
C GLN A 112 -0.94 45.98 0.73
N LEU A 113 -0.82 46.04 -0.60
CA LEU A 113 0.02 45.14 -1.37
C LEU A 113 1.45 45.74 -1.51
N ALA A 114 2.45 44.91 -1.21
CA ALA A 114 3.84 45.28 -1.43
C ALA A 114 4.37 44.62 -2.74
N PRO A 115 5.30 45.31 -3.45
CA PRO A 115 5.92 44.77 -4.64
C PRO A 115 6.78 43.52 -4.30
N PHE A 116 6.82 42.56 -5.22
CA PHE A 116 7.68 41.41 -5.11
C PHE A 116 9.14 41.78 -5.47
N GLY A 117 10.06 41.52 -4.55
CA GLY A 117 11.48 41.82 -4.73
C GLY A 117 12.39 40.61 -4.60
N LEU A 118 13.70 40.87 -4.66
CA LEU A 118 14.74 39.83 -4.56
C LEU A 118 14.73 39.11 -3.19
N SER A 119 14.44 39.85 -2.12
CA SER A 119 14.26 39.28 -0.77
C SER A 119 13.13 38.28 -0.71
N ASP A 120 11.98 38.61 -1.34
CA ASP A 120 10.81 37.76 -1.41
C ASP A 120 11.08 36.48 -2.24
N PHE A 121 11.80 36.63 -3.36
CA PHE A 121 12.26 35.50 -4.16
C PHE A 121 13.12 34.52 -3.34
N ARG A 122 14.09 35.05 -2.59
CA ARG A 122 14.97 34.22 -1.75
C ARG A 122 14.17 33.51 -0.63
N ALA A 123 13.23 34.22 0.00
CA ALA A 123 12.36 33.66 1.03
C ALA A 123 11.46 32.57 0.45
N LEU A 124 10.84 32.84 -0.71
CA LEU A 124 9.99 31.88 -1.41
C LEU A 124 10.76 30.62 -1.80
N VAL A 125 11.95 30.73 -2.39
CA VAL A 125 12.80 29.56 -2.71
C VAL A 125 13.14 28.76 -1.46
N ARG A 126 13.38 29.39 -0.31
CA ARG A 126 13.68 28.71 0.94
C ARG A 126 12.45 27.89 1.40
N GLU A 127 11.28 28.51 1.44
CA GLU A 127 10.01 27.88 1.79
C GLU A 127 9.68 26.70 0.87
N LEU A 128 9.75 26.93 -0.44
CA LEU A 128 9.49 25.88 -1.43
C LEU A 128 10.53 24.74 -1.38
N THR A 129 11.76 25.00 -0.91
CA THR A 129 12.78 23.95 -0.76
C THR A 129 12.37 22.93 0.31
N GLU A 130 11.73 23.35 1.39
CA GLU A 130 11.23 22.42 2.43
C GLU A 130 10.08 21.56 1.86
N LEU A 131 9.14 22.17 1.14
CA LEU A 131 8.08 21.41 0.46
C LEU A 131 8.64 20.49 -0.62
N ALA A 132 9.66 20.92 -1.36
CA ALA A 132 10.31 20.14 -2.42
C ALA A 132 11.07 18.91 -1.88
N GLN A 133 11.30 18.80 -0.57
CA GLN A 133 11.80 17.56 0.04
C GLN A 133 10.73 16.45 0.07
N GLN A 134 9.44 16.79 0.00
CA GLN A 134 8.34 15.84 0.01
C GLN A 134 7.84 15.52 -1.40
N THR A 135 7.82 16.54 -2.29
CA THR A 135 7.31 16.40 -3.66
C THR A 135 8.09 17.29 -4.62
N ASP A 136 8.22 16.84 -5.86
CA ASP A 136 8.80 17.64 -6.95
C ASP A 136 7.77 17.95 -8.06
N LYS A 137 6.47 17.80 -7.77
CA LYS A 137 5.41 18.16 -8.69
C LYS A 137 5.35 19.69 -8.83
N GLY A 138 5.69 20.20 -10.02
CA GLY A 138 5.74 21.64 -10.32
C GLY A 138 4.45 22.37 -10.00
N LEU A 139 3.31 21.78 -10.35
CA LEU A 139 1.99 22.36 -10.10
C LEU A 139 1.71 22.58 -8.61
N LEU A 140 2.05 21.61 -7.75
CA LEU A 140 1.86 21.74 -6.30
C LEU A 140 2.77 22.81 -5.70
N LEU A 141 4.02 22.87 -6.13
CA LEU A 141 4.98 23.89 -5.68
C LEU A 141 4.54 25.29 -6.13
N ALA A 142 4.10 25.45 -7.38
CA ALA A 142 3.63 26.71 -7.91
C ALA A 142 2.33 27.17 -7.22
N GLY A 143 1.38 26.28 -6.99
CA GLY A 143 0.16 26.57 -6.23
C GLY A 143 0.48 27.08 -4.82
N GLN A 144 1.37 26.40 -4.10
CA GLN A 144 1.84 26.85 -2.77
C GLN A 144 2.57 28.19 -2.82
N ALA A 145 3.38 28.42 -3.87
CA ALA A 145 4.05 29.69 -4.07
C ALA A 145 3.07 30.86 -4.21
N LEU A 146 2.04 30.69 -5.05
CA LEU A 146 1.02 31.70 -5.25
C LEU A 146 0.24 31.97 -3.96
N GLU A 147 -0.15 30.92 -3.23
CA GLU A 147 -0.87 31.07 -1.98
C GLU A 147 -0.04 31.76 -0.90
N SER A 148 1.22 31.38 -0.73
CA SER A 148 2.16 32.03 0.20
C SER A 148 2.33 33.52 -0.11
N LEU A 149 2.44 33.87 -1.39
CA LEU A 149 2.59 35.28 -1.81
C LEU A 149 1.30 36.08 -1.54
N ARG A 150 0.11 35.50 -1.77
CA ARG A 150 -1.18 36.13 -1.45
C ARG A 150 -1.31 36.37 0.05
N GLN A 151 -1.02 35.38 0.88
CA GLN A 151 -1.06 35.52 2.34
C GLN A 151 -0.12 36.61 2.86
N LYS A 152 1.06 36.74 2.24
CA LYS A 152 2.06 37.77 2.54
C LYS A 152 1.72 39.12 1.91
N ARG A 153 0.57 39.28 1.27
CA ARG A 153 0.12 40.48 0.55
C ARG A 153 1.17 40.99 -0.45
N ARG A 154 1.76 40.06 -1.23
CA ARG A 154 2.68 40.40 -2.31
C ARG A 154 1.98 40.39 -3.65
N ILE A 155 2.29 41.38 -4.49
CA ILE A 155 1.86 41.33 -5.89
C ILE A 155 2.54 40.14 -6.55
N LEU A 156 1.73 39.30 -7.22
CA LEU A 156 2.27 38.11 -7.87
C LEU A 156 3.22 38.48 -9.01
N PRO A 157 4.43 37.94 -9.02
CA PRO A 157 5.35 38.12 -10.15
C PRO A 157 4.88 37.28 -11.34
N ALA A 158 5.49 37.53 -12.52
CA ALA A 158 5.23 36.69 -13.70
C ALA A 158 5.45 35.21 -13.41
N LEU A 159 4.64 34.34 -14.02
CA LEU A 159 4.73 32.88 -13.83
C LEU A 159 6.13 32.32 -14.13
N SER A 160 6.87 32.91 -15.04
CA SER A 160 8.26 32.55 -15.32
C SER A 160 9.18 32.73 -14.09
N VAL A 161 8.87 33.66 -13.21
CA VAL A 161 9.61 33.90 -11.96
C VAL A 161 9.23 32.82 -10.94
N ILE A 162 7.94 32.46 -10.85
CA ILE A 162 7.45 31.36 -10.02
C ILE A 162 8.08 30.04 -10.47
N ASP A 163 8.04 29.74 -11.77
CA ASP A 163 8.63 28.53 -12.36
C ASP A 163 10.15 28.43 -12.05
N ARG A 164 10.84 29.57 -12.13
CA ARG A 164 12.25 29.66 -11.74
C ARG A 164 12.47 29.42 -10.25
N ALA A 165 11.60 29.93 -9.38
CA ALA A 165 11.68 29.69 -7.94
C ALA A 165 11.45 28.20 -7.61
N CYS A 166 10.46 27.58 -8.23
CA CYS A 166 10.20 26.14 -8.11
C CYS A 166 11.38 25.30 -8.63
N SER A 167 11.95 25.66 -9.78
CA SER A 167 13.14 24.98 -10.35
C SER A 167 14.33 25.01 -9.39
N GLU A 168 14.63 26.18 -8.83
CA GLU A 168 15.72 26.34 -7.87
C GLU A 168 15.45 25.58 -6.56
N ALA A 169 14.21 25.59 -6.07
CA ALA A 169 13.80 24.84 -4.89
C ALA A 169 13.99 23.33 -5.08
N ILE A 170 13.53 22.78 -6.20
CA ILE A 170 13.72 21.36 -6.56
C ILE A 170 15.22 21.03 -6.67
N ALA A 171 16.00 21.89 -7.31
CA ALA A 171 17.43 21.67 -7.44
C ALA A 171 18.16 21.65 -6.08
N ARG A 172 17.74 22.51 -5.14
CA ARG A 172 18.27 22.51 -3.77
C ARG A 172 17.85 21.26 -2.99
N ALA A 173 16.58 20.87 -3.09
CA ALA A 173 16.08 19.65 -2.48
C ALA A 173 16.81 18.41 -3.01
N ASN A 174 17.01 18.30 -4.34
CA ASN A 174 17.79 17.22 -4.94
C ASN A 174 19.22 17.15 -4.40
N ARG A 175 19.91 18.30 -4.30
CA ARG A 175 21.26 18.33 -3.74
C ARG A 175 21.31 17.86 -2.28
N ARG A 176 20.29 18.18 -1.47
CA ARG A 176 20.17 17.68 -0.08
C ARG A 176 19.96 16.17 -0.07
N VAL A 177 19.05 15.64 -0.91
CA VAL A 177 18.79 14.21 -1.02
C VAL A 177 20.04 13.45 -1.47
N TYR A 178 20.74 13.95 -2.51
CA TYR A 178 21.98 13.31 -2.99
C TYR A 178 23.05 13.32 -1.91
N ARG A 179 23.22 14.41 -1.19
CA ARG A 179 24.17 14.50 -0.09
C ARG A 179 23.84 13.49 1.01
N ALA A 180 22.59 13.45 1.45
CA ALA A 180 22.13 12.54 2.51
C ALA A 180 22.35 11.05 2.15
N LEU A 181 22.27 10.69 0.86
CA LEU A 181 22.53 9.32 0.39
C LEU A 181 24.02 9.03 0.19
N VAL A 182 24.85 10.03 -0.15
CA VAL A 182 26.24 9.79 -0.55
C VAL A 182 27.24 10.01 0.57
N GLU A 183 26.97 10.95 1.50
CA GLU A 183 27.87 11.25 2.62
C GLU A 183 28.16 10.00 3.49
N PRO A 184 27.19 9.12 3.82
CA PRO A 184 27.46 7.92 4.62
C PRO A 184 28.20 6.81 3.85
N LEU A 185 28.36 6.92 2.52
CA LEU A 185 28.97 5.86 1.70
C LEU A 185 30.50 5.93 1.78
N THR A 186 31.11 4.80 2.13
CA THR A 186 32.55 4.59 2.03
C THR A 186 32.98 4.33 0.58
N ASP A 187 34.28 4.37 0.32
CA ASP A 187 34.82 4.03 -1.02
C ASP A 187 34.53 2.57 -1.42
N SER A 188 34.44 1.67 -0.43
CA SER A 188 34.03 0.27 -0.67
C SER A 188 32.59 0.21 -1.19
N HIS A 189 31.65 0.95 -0.57
CA HIS A 189 30.26 1.03 -1.04
C HIS A 189 30.18 1.60 -2.46
N ARG A 190 30.94 2.65 -2.75
CA ARG A 190 30.98 3.27 -4.09
C ARG A 190 31.52 2.30 -5.15
N ALA A 191 32.57 1.56 -4.83
CA ALA A 191 33.15 0.55 -5.73
C ALA A 191 32.13 -0.57 -6.03
N LYS A 192 31.41 -1.07 -5.00
CA LYS A 192 30.35 -2.08 -5.17
C LYS A 192 29.17 -1.54 -6.00
N LEU A 193 28.79 -0.28 -5.82
CA LEU A 193 27.76 0.36 -6.64
C LEU A 193 28.20 0.51 -8.11
N ASP A 194 29.46 0.87 -8.36
CA ASP A 194 30.01 0.94 -9.72
C ASP A 194 30.10 -0.45 -10.38
N GLU A 195 30.32 -1.52 -9.59
CA GLU A 195 30.32 -2.90 -10.09
C GLU A 195 28.97 -3.30 -10.68
N LEU A 196 27.86 -2.78 -10.14
CA LEU A 196 26.52 -3.04 -10.68
C LEU A 196 26.35 -2.58 -12.14
N LEU A 197 27.14 -1.59 -12.58
CA LEU A 197 27.11 -1.07 -13.95
C LEU A 197 27.95 -1.90 -14.93
N LYS A 198 28.79 -2.83 -14.44
CA LYS A 198 29.64 -3.69 -15.27
C LYS A 198 28.89 -4.93 -15.74
N LEU A 199 29.45 -5.60 -16.75
CA LEU A 199 28.91 -6.86 -17.25
C LEU A 199 29.01 -7.96 -16.18
N LYS A 200 27.95 -8.73 -16.03
CA LYS A 200 27.94 -9.93 -15.20
C LYS A 200 28.84 -11.00 -15.84
N ALA A 201 29.67 -11.64 -15.05
CA ALA A 201 30.57 -12.68 -15.52
C ALA A 201 29.82 -13.75 -16.35
N GLY A 202 30.30 -14.04 -17.53
CA GLY A 202 29.70 -15.03 -18.45
C GLY A 202 28.39 -14.59 -19.09
N SER A 203 28.02 -13.27 -19.05
CA SER A 203 26.78 -12.74 -19.58
C SER A 203 27.02 -11.49 -20.44
N SER A 204 26.10 -11.23 -21.37
CA SER A 204 26.05 -10.00 -22.17
C SER A 204 25.31 -8.84 -21.51
N ILE A 205 24.73 -9.05 -20.32
CA ILE A 205 24.00 -8.02 -19.58
C ILE A 205 24.76 -7.60 -18.32
N THR A 206 24.52 -6.37 -17.86
CA THR A 206 25.14 -5.88 -16.62
C THR A 206 24.48 -6.49 -15.39
N TRP A 207 25.17 -6.44 -14.25
CA TRP A 207 24.61 -6.84 -12.96
C TRP A 207 23.29 -6.13 -12.69
N LEU A 208 23.24 -4.80 -12.87
CA LEU A 208 22.03 -4.02 -12.65
C LEU A 208 20.87 -4.45 -13.55
N THR A 209 21.12 -4.78 -14.80
CA THR A 209 20.08 -5.28 -15.73
C THR A 209 19.55 -6.64 -15.28
N TRP A 210 20.43 -7.54 -14.83
CA TRP A 210 20.02 -8.83 -14.31
C TRP A 210 19.22 -8.71 -12.99
N LEU A 211 19.65 -7.83 -12.09
CA LEU A 211 18.98 -7.60 -10.80
C LEU A 211 17.54 -7.05 -10.93
N ARG A 212 17.25 -6.35 -12.02
CA ARG A 212 15.91 -5.79 -12.30
C ARG A 212 14.89 -6.78 -12.86
N GLN A 213 15.32 -8.01 -13.18
CA GLN A 213 14.41 -9.01 -13.74
C GLN A 213 13.44 -9.54 -12.67
N ALA A 214 12.14 -9.44 -12.92
CA ALA A 214 11.12 -10.01 -12.04
C ALA A 214 11.07 -11.55 -12.11
N PRO A 215 10.57 -12.25 -11.07
CA PRO A 215 10.39 -13.70 -11.09
C PRO A 215 9.28 -14.08 -12.07
N LEU A 216 9.56 -15.04 -12.97
CA LEU A 216 8.65 -15.41 -14.05
C LEU A 216 7.55 -16.40 -13.63
N LYS A 217 7.91 -17.45 -12.88
CA LYS A 217 7.00 -18.57 -12.56
C LYS A 217 7.21 -19.07 -11.13
N PRO A 218 6.13 -19.50 -10.42
CA PRO A 218 6.23 -20.06 -9.08
C PRO A 218 6.79 -21.50 -9.13
N ASN A 219 8.11 -21.61 -9.07
CA ASN A 219 8.84 -22.87 -8.96
C ASN A 219 10.16 -22.68 -8.20
N SER A 220 10.76 -23.76 -7.75
CA SER A 220 11.99 -23.75 -6.96
C SER A 220 13.21 -23.16 -7.69
N ARG A 221 13.29 -23.27 -9.01
CA ARG A 221 14.41 -22.71 -9.79
C ARG A 221 14.36 -21.18 -9.75
N HIS A 222 13.22 -20.57 -10.12
CA HIS A 222 13.08 -19.12 -10.10
C HIS A 222 13.15 -18.53 -8.68
N MET A 223 12.72 -19.30 -7.68
CA MET A 223 12.91 -18.92 -6.28
C MET A 223 14.42 -18.81 -5.94
N LEU A 224 15.22 -19.81 -6.30
CA LEU A 224 16.66 -19.77 -6.06
C LEU A 224 17.36 -18.64 -6.82
N GLU A 225 16.96 -18.40 -8.08
CA GLU A 225 17.47 -17.26 -8.87
C GLU A 225 17.13 -15.92 -8.20
N HIS A 226 15.96 -15.83 -7.58
CA HIS A 226 15.53 -14.61 -6.91
C HIS A 226 16.21 -14.41 -5.55
N ILE A 227 16.48 -15.49 -4.82
CA ILE A 227 17.31 -15.48 -3.61
C ILE A 227 18.73 -14.99 -3.95
N GLU A 228 19.30 -15.45 -5.07
CA GLU A 228 20.62 -15.00 -5.52
C GLU A 228 20.66 -13.49 -5.81
N ARG A 229 19.58 -12.94 -6.37
CA ARG A 229 19.44 -11.48 -6.56
C ARG A 229 19.43 -10.75 -5.23
N LEU A 230 18.69 -11.25 -4.25
CA LEU A 230 18.67 -10.64 -2.92
C LEU A 230 20.07 -10.66 -2.27
N LYS A 231 20.75 -11.81 -2.30
CA LYS A 231 22.13 -11.94 -1.82
C LYS A 231 23.07 -10.92 -2.50
N THR A 232 22.92 -10.75 -3.82
CA THR A 232 23.73 -9.78 -4.58
C THR A 232 23.47 -8.33 -4.15
N PHE A 233 22.21 -7.96 -3.90
CA PHE A 233 21.89 -6.61 -3.34
C PHE A 233 22.46 -6.44 -1.93
N GLN A 234 22.35 -7.46 -1.08
CA GLN A 234 22.88 -7.44 0.29
C GLN A 234 24.42 -7.32 0.32
N LEU A 235 25.12 -7.87 -0.69
CA LEU A 235 26.59 -7.73 -0.81
C LEU A 235 27.04 -6.27 -1.00
N VAL A 236 26.19 -5.37 -1.47
CA VAL A 236 26.50 -3.93 -1.52
C VAL A 236 26.73 -3.39 -0.12
N ASP A 237 26.02 -3.93 0.88
CA ASP A 237 26.19 -3.67 2.30
C ASP A 237 26.02 -2.17 2.64
N LEU A 238 24.94 -1.57 2.17
CA LEU A 238 24.66 -0.16 2.40
C LEU A 238 24.50 0.13 3.91
N PRO A 239 24.92 1.33 4.38
CA PRO A 239 24.81 1.71 5.79
C PRO A 239 23.38 1.55 6.32
N GLU A 240 23.24 0.99 7.52
CA GLU A 240 21.94 0.81 8.17
C GLU A 240 21.24 2.18 8.35
N GLY A 241 19.95 2.22 8.02
CA GLY A 241 19.16 3.45 8.11
C GLY A 241 19.42 4.46 7.00
N LEU A 242 20.23 4.12 5.99
CA LEU A 242 20.43 5.00 4.82
C LEU A 242 19.08 5.33 4.17
N GLY A 243 18.83 6.62 3.96
CA GLY A 243 17.57 7.11 3.39
C GLY A 243 16.42 7.29 4.40
N ARG A 244 16.56 6.92 5.68
CA ARG A 244 15.50 7.03 6.70
C ARG A 244 15.00 8.48 6.89
N HIS A 245 15.88 9.47 6.71
CA HIS A 245 15.53 10.89 6.82
C HIS A 245 15.07 11.51 5.50
N ILE A 246 14.99 10.74 4.43
CA ILE A 246 14.53 11.19 3.12
C ILE A 246 13.06 10.82 2.98
N HIS A 247 12.25 11.80 2.54
CA HIS A 247 10.84 11.52 2.28
C HIS A 247 10.68 10.40 1.25
N GLN A 248 9.83 9.41 1.54
CA GLN A 248 9.69 8.18 0.73
C GLN A 248 9.39 8.48 -0.75
N ASN A 249 8.55 9.49 -1.05
CA ASN A 249 8.25 9.85 -2.43
C ASN A 249 9.50 10.28 -3.22
N ARG A 250 10.45 10.92 -2.56
CA ARG A 250 11.71 11.37 -3.18
C ARG A 250 12.65 10.20 -3.42
N LEU A 251 12.77 9.30 -2.44
CA LEU A 251 13.56 8.09 -2.56
C LEU A 251 13.01 7.18 -3.67
N LEU A 252 11.70 6.94 -3.67
CA LEU A 252 11.00 6.16 -4.70
C LEU A 252 11.15 6.75 -6.10
N LYS A 253 11.06 8.08 -6.24
CA LYS A 253 11.27 8.72 -7.53
C LYS A 253 12.69 8.50 -8.03
N LEU A 254 13.69 8.69 -7.18
CA LEU A 254 15.09 8.50 -7.53
C LEU A 254 15.38 7.03 -7.91
N ALA A 255 14.81 6.09 -7.16
CA ALA A 255 14.91 4.66 -7.46
C ALA A 255 14.24 4.29 -8.79
N ARG A 256 13.05 4.85 -9.07
CA ARG A 256 12.36 4.64 -10.36
C ARG A 256 13.14 5.23 -11.53
N GLU A 257 13.66 6.46 -11.39
CA GLU A 257 14.54 7.07 -12.41
C GLU A 257 15.72 6.16 -12.70
N GLY A 258 16.43 5.73 -11.65
CA GLY A 258 17.54 4.80 -11.79
C GLY A 258 17.11 3.42 -12.30
N GLY A 259 15.90 2.96 -11.95
CA GLY A 259 15.33 1.68 -12.41
C GLY A 259 15.03 1.64 -13.92
N GLN A 260 14.69 2.76 -14.52
CA GLN A 260 14.34 2.88 -15.94
C GLN A 260 15.53 3.19 -16.84
N MET A 261 16.59 3.80 -16.30
CA MET A 261 17.77 4.18 -17.07
C MET A 261 18.65 3.00 -17.45
N THR A 262 19.34 3.12 -18.60
CA THR A 262 20.36 2.15 -18.96
C THR A 262 21.58 2.28 -18.04
N PRO A 263 22.31 1.19 -17.75
CA PRO A 263 23.56 1.26 -16.98
C PRO A 263 24.58 2.23 -17.58
N LYS A 264 24.63 2.34 -18.91
CA LYS A 264 25.48 3.28 -19.64
C LYS A 264 25.12 4.74 -19.35
N ASP A 265 23.84 5.07 -19.28
CA ASP A 265 23.40 6.45 -19.02
C ASP A 265 23.56 6.81 -17.54
N LEU A 266 23.34 5.87 -16.63
CA LEU A 266 23.68 6.06 -15.20
C LEU A 266 25.16 6.32 -14.99
N GLY A 267 26.03 5.63 -15.74
CA GLY A 267 27.49 5.86 -15.70
C GLY A 267 27.92 7.26 -16.13
N LYS A 268 27.12 7.96 -16.94
CA LYS A 268 27.37 9.35 -17.38
C LYS A 268 27.00 10.42 -16.35
N PHE A 269 26.25 10.06 -15.31
CA PHE A 269 25.89 11.02 -14.28
C PHE A 269 27.11 11.52 -13.52
N GLU A 270 27.02 12.75 -13.04
CA GLU A 270 27.96 13.29 -12.05
C GLU A 270 28.01 12.33 -10.84
N PRO A 271 29.20 12.09 -10.25
CA PRO A 271 29.39 11.10 -9.19
C PRO A 271 28.37 11.17 -8.05
N GLN A 272 28.08 12.37 -7.55
CA GLN A 272 27.13 12.55 -6.45
C GLN A 272 25.71 12.08 -6.83
N ARG A 273 25.23 12.43 -8.02
CA ARG A 273 23.92 11.99 -8.52
C ARG A 273 23.94 10.50 -8.83
N ARG A 274 25.01 9.98 -9.43
CA ARG A 274 25.16 8.56 -9.79
C ARG A 274 25.04 7.66 -8.56
N TYR A 275 25.85 7.92 -7.53
CA TYR A 275 25.84 7.11 -6.31
C TYR A 275 24.54 7.25 -5.53
N ALA A 276 23.96 8.46 -5.44
CA ALA A 276 22.66 8.65 -4.82
C ALA A 276 21.56 7.83 -5.54
N THR A 277 21.58 7.85 -6.88
CA THR A 277 20.60 7.11 -7.69
C THR A 277 20.79 5.59 -7.53
N LEU A 278 22.03 5.10 -7.60
CA LEU A 278 22.33 3.68 -7.42
C LEU A 278 21.99 3.20 -6.00
N ALA A 279 22.33 3.97 -4.97
CA ALA A 279 21.97 3.64 -3.58
C ALA A 279 20.45 3.58 -3.40
N ALA A 280 19.70 4.54 -3.96
CA ALA A 280 18.24 4.51 -3.94
C ALA A 280 17.68 3.28 -4.67
N VAL A 281 18.25 2.90 -5.84
CA VAL A 281 17.85 1.68 -6.57
C VAL A 281 18.11 0.44 -5.72
N VAL A 282 19.28 0.32 -5.08
CA VAL A 282 19.60 -0.84 -4.23
C VAL A 282 18.66 -0.94 -3.05
N LEU A 283 18.43 0.16 -2.31
CA LEU A 283 17.52 0.19 -1.17
C LEU A 283 16.10 -0.27 -1.55
N GLU A 284 15.56 0.31 -2.61
CA GLU A 284 14.21 0.05 -3.05
C GLU A 284 14.03 -1.32 -3.71
N SER A 285 15.04 -1.77 -4.49
CA SER A 285 15.01 -3.09 -5.11
C SER A 285 15.20 -4.20 -4.08
N THR A 286 16.01 -4.00 -3.04
CA THR A 286 16.15 -4.96 -1.93
C THR A 286 14.79 -5.20 -1.27
N ALA A 287 14.07 -4.14 -0.91
CA ALA A 287 12.74 -4.26 -0.33
C ALA A 287 11.75 -4.96 -1.28
N THR A 288 11.76 -4.59 -2.57
CA THR A 288 10.90 -5.21 -3.59
C THR A 288 11.20 -6.70 -3.75
N VAL A 289 12.48 -7.09 -3.82
CA VAL A 289 12.88 -8.51 -3.97
C VAL A 289 12.49 -9.33 -2.73
N ILE A 290 12.58 -8.76 -1.53
CA ILE A 290 12.09 -9.41 -0.31
C ILE A 290 10.59 -9.68 -0.41
N ASP A 291 9.79 -8.68 -0.78
CA ASP A 291 8.35 -8.82 -0.97
C ASP A 291 8.02 -9.89 -2.03
N GLU A 292 8.71 -9.85 -3.17
CA GLU A 292 8.55 -10.82 -4.25
C GLU A 292 8.94 -12.26 -3.84
N LEU A 293 9.94 -12.44 -2.98
CA LEU A 293 10.30 -13.75 -2.43
C LEU A 293 9.20 -14.33 -1.55
N VAL A 294 8.60 -13.50 -0.68
CA VAL A 294 7.48 -13.92 0.17
C VAL A 294 6.27 -14.28 -0.68
N ASP A 295 5.92 -13.44 -1.65
CA ASP A 295 4.81 -13.70 -2.58
C ASP A 295 5.05 -14.95 -3.44
N LEU A 296 6.28 -15.17 -3.90
CA LEU A 296 6.65 -16.34 -4.69
C LEU A 296 6.53 -17.62 -3.84
N HIS A 297 6.99 -17.57 -2.58
CA HIS A 297 6.82 -18.67 -1.63
C HIS A 297 5.34 -19.00 -1.41
N ASP A 298 4.51 -17.99 -1.19
CA ASP A 298 3.07 -18.15 -1.04
C ASP A 298 2.44 -18.83 -2.27
N ARG A 299 2.75 -18.34 -3.47
CA ARG A 299 2.24 -18.93 -4.72
C ARG A 299 2.70 -20.37 -4.93
N ILE A 300 3.92 -20.72 -4.52
CA ILE A 300 4.41 -22.11 -4.57
C ILE A 300 3.60 -22.98 -3.60
N LEU A 301 3.38 -22.54 -2.36
CA LEU A 301 2.55 -23.28 -1.39
C LEU A 301 1.11 -23.45 -1.90
N VAL A 302 0.47 -22.38 -2.36
CA VAL A 302 -0.88 -22.45 -2.93
C VAL A 302 -0.96 -23.46 -4.06
N LYS A 303 0.03 -23.48 -4.96
CA LYS A 303 0.10 -24.44 -6.07
C LYS A 303 0.24 -25.89 -5.58
N LEU A 304 1.05 -26.14 -4.55
CA LEU A 304 1.22 -27.45 -3.96
C LEU A 304 -0.07 -27.97 -3.32
N PHE A 305 -0.73 -27.14 -2.52
CA PHE A 305 -1.99 -27.53 -1.86
C PHE A 305 -3.15 -27.71 -2.85
N SER A 306 -3.28 -26.81 -3.83
CA SER A 306 -4.32 -26.94 -4.86
C SER A 306 -4.10 -28.15 -5.76
N GLY A 307 -2.85 -28.43 -6.12
CA GLY A 307 -2.47 -29.63 -6.88
C GLY A 307 -2.79 -30.92 -6.13
N ALA A 308 -2.46 -30.97 -4.83
CA ALA A 308 -2.81 -32.11 -3.97
C ALA A 308 -4.32 -32.32 -3.86
N LYS A 309 -5.08 -31.22 -3.65
CA LYS A 309 -6.55 -31.27 -3.62
C LYS A 309 -7.13 -31.79 -4.94
N HIS A 310 -6.65 -31.29 -6.06
CA HIS A 310 -7.10 -31.74 -7.39
C HIS A 310 -6.77 -33.21 -7.65
N LYS A 311 -5.54 -33.65 -7.32
CA LYS A 311 -5.12 -35.04 -7.42
C LYS A 311 -6.03 -35.96 -6.56
N HIS A 312 -6.30 -35.54 -5.31
CA HIS A 312 -7.20 -36.26 -4.41
C HIS A 312 -8.59 -36.41 -5.02
N GLN A 313 -9.14 -35.35 -5.61
CA GLN A 313 -10.44 -35.38 -6.26
C GLN A 313 -10.47 -36.29 -7.51
N GLN A 314 -9.43 -36.21 -8.36
CA GLN A 314 -9.29 -37.06 -9.54
C GLN A 314 -9.18 -38.55 -9.17
N GLN A 315 -8.40 -38.88 -8.13
CA GLN A 315 -8.30 -40.26 -7.64
C GLN A 315 -9.67 -40.80 -7.15
N PHE A 316 -10.41 -39.94 -6.44
CA PHE A 316 -11.76 -40.29 -6.00
C PHE A 316 -12.72 -40.55 -7.17
N GLN A 317 -12.68 -39.67 -8.19
CA GLN A 317 -13.53 -39.85 -9.39
C GLN A 317 -13.17 -41.11 -10.18
N LYS A 318 -11.89 -41.43 -10.34
CA LYS A 318 -11.42 -42.63 -11.05
C LYS A 318 -11.86 -43.94 -10.34
N GLN A 319 -11.81 -43.94 -9.02
CA GLN A 319 -12.21 -45.10 -8.21
C GLN A 319 -13.72 -45.13 -7.98
N GLY A 320 -14.45 -44.08 -8.26
CA GLY A 320 -15.85 -43.91 -7.92
C GLY A 320 -16.77 -45.03 -8.47
N LYS A 321 -16.51 -45.50 -9.71
CA LYS A 321 -17.27 -46.62 -10.30
C LYS A 321 -17.01 -47.91 -9.54
N ALA A 322 -15.75 -48.26 -9.33
CA ALA A 322 -15.39 -49.49 -8.60
C ALA A 322 -15.93 -49.51 -7.15
N ILE A 323 -15.83 -48.37 -6.46
CA ILE A 323 -16.39 -48.20 -5.11
C ILE A 323 -17.91 -48.40 -5.14
N ASN A 324 -18.60 -47.79 -6.11
CA ASN A 324 -20.07 -47.90 -6.22
C ASN A 324 -20.53 -49.33 -6.55
N ASP A 325 -19.80 -50.04 -7.40
CA ASP A 325 -20.09 -51.45 -7.71
C ASP A 325 -19.90 -52.34 -6.48
N LYS A 326 -18.87 -52.11 -5.66
CA LYS A 326 -18.69 -52.84 -4.39
C LYS A 326 -19.77 -52.51 -3.37
N VAL A 327 -20.17 -51.23 -3.24
CA VAL A 327 -21.28 -50.81 -2.36
C VAL A 327 -22.58 -51.54 -2.75
N ARG A 328 -22.89 -51.63 -4.04
CA ARG A 328 -24.06 -52.35 -4.54
C ARG A 328 -23.99 -53.86 -4.26
N LEU A 329 -22.81 -54.47 -4.45
CA LEU A 329 -22.59 -55.87 -4.15
C LEU A 329 -22.84 -56.16 -2.66
N TYR A 330 -22.19 -55.37 -1.76
CA TYR A 330 -22.36 -55.58 -0.32
C TYR A 330 -23.76 -55.24 0.18
N SER A 331 -24.47 -54.29 -0.46
CA SER A 331 -25.89 -54.04 -0.17
C SER A 331 -26.75 -55.26 -0.47
N ARG A 332 -26.53 -55.93 -1.63
CA ARG A 332 -27.25 -57.19 -1.98
C ARG A 332 -26.93 -58.33 -1.01
N ILE A 333 -25.65 -58.49 -0.67
CA ILE A 333 -25.22 -59.48 0.32
C ILE A 333 -25.85 -59.18 1.68
N GLY A 334 -25.88 -57.92 2.10
CA GLY A 334 -26.50 -57.49 3.35
C GLY A 334 -28.01 -57.80 3.39
N GLN A 335 -28.72 -57.56 2.29
CA GLN A 335 -30.14 -57.88 2.17
C GLN A 335 -30.37 -59.41 2.26
N ALA A 336 -29.62 -60.24 1.53
CA ALA A 336 -29.71 -61.71 1.60
C ALA A 336 -29.42 -62.22 3.01
N LEU A 337 -28.49 -61.66 3.74
CA LEU A 337 -28.21 -62.02 5.13
C LEU A 337 -29.32 -61.59 6.08
N LEU A 338 -29.99 -60.46 5.84
CA LEU A 338 -31.19 -60.08 6.64
C LEU A 338 -32.36 -61.07 6.43
N GLU A 339 -32.63 -61.40 5.17
CA GLU A 339 -33.68 -62.42 4.82
C GLU A 339 -33.35 -63.80 5.39
N ALA A 340 -32.05 -64.20 5.32
CA ALA A 340 -31.63 -65.48 5.92
C ALA A 340 -31.83 -65.53 7.44
N LYS A 341 -31.56 -64.36 8.12
CA LYS A 341 -31.81 -64.26 9.57
C LYS A 341 -33.29 -64.37 9.94
N GLU A 342 -34.18 -63.79 9.14
CA GLU A 342 -35.61 -63.82 9.36
C GLU A 342 -36.18 -65.24 9.09
N SER A 343 -35.68 -65.93 8.05
CA SER A 343 -36.09 -67.26 7.67
C SER A 343 -35.39 -68.40 8.44
N GLY A 344 -34.35 -68.08 9.22
CA GLY A 344 -33.53 -69.09 9.90
C GLY A 344 -32.66 -69.96 8.97
N SER A 345 -32.37 -69.44 7.74
CA SER A 345 -31.56 -70.12 6.73
C SER A 345 -30.05 -69.92 6.99
N ASP A 346 -29.22 -70.78 6.39
CA ASP A 346 -27.76 -70.70 6.52
C ASP A 346 -27.22 -69.42 5.90
N PRO A 347 -26.50 -68.57 6.67
CA PRO A 347 -25.90 -67.29 6.18
C PRO A 347 -24.90 -67.51 5.05
N TYR A 348 -24.15 -68.58 5.04
CA TYR A 348 -23.16 -68.85 3.99
C TYR A 348 -23.82 -69.16 2.64
N ALA A 349 -24.87 -69.95 2.68
CA ALA A 349 -25.70 -70.26 1.51
C ALA A 349 -26.36 -68.95 0.96
N ALA A 350 -26.77 -68.05 1.83
CA ALA A 350 -27.30 -66.73 1.41
C ALA A 350 -26.29 -65.87 0.70
N ILE A 351 -25.01 -65.86 1.11
CA ILE A 351 -23.92 -65.14 0.41
C ILE A 351 -23.64 -65.81 -0.94
N GLU A 352 -23.58 -67.18 -0.99
CA GLU A 352 -23.30 -67.90 -2.22
C GLU A 352 -24.42 -67.75 -3.26
N ALA A 353 -25.64 -67.50 -2.83
CA ALA A 353 -26.75 -67.18 -3.73
C ALA A 353 -26.62 -65.84 -4.45
N VAL A 354 -25.82 -64.91 -3.88
CA VAL A 354 -25.54 -63.59 -4.46
C VAL A 354 -24.25 -63.57 -5.28
N ILE A 355 -23.19 -64.24 -4.77
CA ILE A 355 -21.84 -64.30 -5.38
C ILE A 355 -21.13 -65.57 -4.88
N PRO A 356 -20.40 -66.32 -5.73
CA PRO A 356 -19.57 -67.46 -5.30
C PRO A 356 -18.59 -67.04 -4.18
N TRP A 357 -18.35 -67.97 -3.24
CA TRP A 357 -17.55 -67.72 -2.04
C TRP A 357 -16.14 -67.23 -2.35
N ASP A 358 -15.48 -67.80 -3.38
CA ASP A 358 -14.15 -67.44 -3.80
C ASP A 358 -14.13 -65.99 -4.35
N GLU A 359 -15.13 -65.65 -5.16
CA GLU A 359 -15.29 -64.27 -5.67
C GLU A 359 -15.65 -63.27 -4.56
N PHE A 360 -16.40 -63.72 -3.54
CA PHE A 360 -16.70 -62.91 -2.36
C PHE A 360 -15.41 -62.57 -1.59
N THR A 361 -14.53 -63.54 -1.32
CA THR A 361 -13.27 -63.35 -0.62
C THR A 361 -12.33 -62.41 -1.40
N GLU A 362 -12.24 -62.59 -2.72
CA GLU A 362 -11.51 -61.68 -3.60
C GLU A 362 -12.11 -60.27 -3.55
N SER A 363 -13.45 -60.17 -3.58
CA SER A 363 -14.12 -58.87 -3.52
C SER A 363 -13.85 -58.10 -2.21
N VAL A 364 -13.68 -58.79 -1.09
CA VAL A 364 -13.32 -58.20 0.21
C VAL A 364 -11.91 -57.63 0.15
N SER A 365 -10.95 -58.37 -0.39
CA SER A 365 -9.57 -57.88 -0.57
C SER A 365 -9.48 -56.67 -1.50
N GLU A 366 -10.25 -56.70 -2.60
CA GLU A 366 -10.36 -55.54 -3.50
C GLU A 366 -10.99 -54.30 -2.83
N ALA A 367 -12.04 -54.54 -2.00
CA ALA A 367 -12.68 -53.44 -1.27
C ALA A 367 -11.73 -52.82 -0.23
N GLU A 368 -10.89 -53.62 0.42
CA GLU A 368 -9.85 -53.11 1.33
C GLU A 368 -8.82 -52.24 0.59
N LEU A 369 -8.44 -52.60 -0.63
CA LEU A 369 -7.55 -51.80 -1.47
C LEU A 369 -8.20 -50.49 -1.97
N LEU A 370 -9.52 -50.51 -2.21
CA LEU A 370 -10.29 -49.33 -2.60
C LEU A 370 -10.64 -48.45 -1.40
N ALA A 371 -10.76 -49.00 -0.21
CA ALA A 371 -11.05 -48.27 1.00
C ALA A 371 -9.89 -47.37 1.39
N ARG A 372 -10.16 -46.11 1.50
CA ARG A 372 -9.17 -45.14 2.02
C ARG A 372 -9.07 -45.24 3.53
N PRO A 373 -7.88 -44.99 4.10
CA PRO A 373 -7.75 -44.87 5.55
C PRO A 373 -8.75 -43.83 6.10
N GLU A 374 -9.33 -44.11 7.26
CA GLU A 374 -10.24 -43.18 7.93
C GLU A 374 -9.53 -41.82 8.15
N GLY A 375 -10.19 -40.72 7.76
CA GLY A 375 -9.62 -39.39 7.87
C GLY A 375 -8.58 -39.04 6.80
N PHE A 376 -8.43 -39.85 5.73
CA PHE A 376 -7.50 -39.50 4.64
C PHE A 376 -7.88 -38.18 3.98
N ASP A 377 -6.96 -37.20 4.04
CA ASP A 377 -7.12 -35.86 3.48
C ASP A 377 -6.06 -35.61 2.39
N HIS A 378 -6.33 -34.64 1.53
CA HIS A 378 -5.39 -34.17 0.50
C HIS A 378 -4.03 -33.72 1.05
N LEU A 379 -3.92 -33.46 2.36
CA LEU A 379 -2.66 -33.11 3.03
C LEU A 379 -1.59 -34.21 2.88
N HIS A 380 -1.98 -35.49 2.85
CA HIS A 380 -1.06 -36.59 2.58
C HIS A 380 -0.38 -36.47 1.22
N LEU A 381 -1.13 -36.03 0.22
CA LEU A 381 -0.64 -35.84 -1.14
C LEU A 381 0.27 -34.59 -1.30
N VAL A 382 0.14 -33.61 -0.40
CA VAL A 382 1.08 -32.47 -0.36
C VAL A 382 2.50 -32.97 -0.09
N GLY A 383 2.64 -33.93 0.80
CA GLY A 383 3.93 -34.56 1.13
C GLY A 383 4.66 -35.21 -0.06
N GLU A 384 3.96 -35.65 -1.10
CA GLU A 384 4.57 -36.22 -2.30
C GLU A 384 5.44 -35.18 -3.06
N ASN A 385 5.06 -33.92 -3.00
CA ASN A 385 5.77 -32.83 -3.67
C ASN A 385 6.75 -32.08 -2.75
N PHE A 386 7.08 -32.65 -1.60
CA PHE A 386 7.99 -32.05 -0.62
C PHE A 386 9.37 -31.70 -1.20
N ALA A 387 9.86 -32.47 -2.16
CA ALA A 387 11.12 -32.20 -2.84
C ALA A 387 11.20 -30.78 -3.45
N THR A 388 10.04 -30.22 -3.87
CA THR A 388 9.97 -28.85 -4.39
C THR A 388 10.28 -27.81 -3.30
N LEU A 389 9.74 -28.01 -2.08
CA LEU A 389 9.99 -27.13 -0.93
C LEU A 389 11.45 -27.29 -0.46
N ARG A 390 11.87 -28.51 -0.19
CA ARG A 390 13.21 -28.83 0.31
C ARG A 390 14.33 -28.25 -0.54
N ARG A 391 14.10 -28.05 -1.83
CA ARG A 391 15.10 -27.53 -2.77
C ARG A 391 15.46 -26.06 -2.50
N TYR A 392 14.56 -25.23 -2.02
CA TYR A 392 14.80 -23.79 -1.88
C TYR A 392 14.61 -23.26 -0.46
N THR A 393 13.84 -23.94 0.40
CA THR A 393 13.52 -23.44 1.75
C THR A 393 14.75 -23.19 2.62
N PRO A 394 15.83 -24.00 2.57
CA PRO A 394 17.03 -23.68 3.32
C PRO A 394 17.61 -22.31 2.96
N ALA A 395 17.75 -22.03 1.67
CA ALA A 395 18.28 -20.77 1.18
C ALA A 395 17.32 -19.58 1.44
N LEU A 396 15.99 -19.82 1.34
CA LEU A 396 14.99 -18.80 1.65
C LEU A 396 15.03 -18.40 3.12
N LEU A 397 15.03 -19.39 4.02
CA LEU A 397 15.04 -19.15 5.46
C LEU A 397 16.37 -18.52 5.92
N GLU A 398 17.48 -18.77 5.23
CA GLU A 398 18.77 -18.15 5.50
C GLU A 398 18.75 -16.63 5.23
N VAL A 399 18.16 -16.19 4.09
CA VAL A 399 18.24 -14.79 3.63
C VAL A 399 17.20 -13.87 4.23
N LEU A 400 16.08 -14.40 4.75
CA LEU A 400 15.02 -13.60 5.35
C LEU A 400 15.26 -13.39 6.85
N GLU A 401 15.46 -12.16 7.28
CA GLU A 401 15.45 -11.82 8.71
C GLU A 401 14.00 -11.68 9.18
N LEU A 402 13.51 -12.73 9.85
CA LEU A 402 12.15 -12.79 10.39
C LEU A 402 12.10 -12.28 11.83
N ARG A 403 11.07 -11.53 12.15
CA ARG A 403 10.70 -11.10 13.50
C ARG A 403 9.23 -11.41 13.75
N ALA A 404 8.83 -11.60 14.99
CA ALA A 404 7.47 -12.02 15.33
C ALA A 404 6.93 -11.29 16.55
N ALA A 405 5.63 -11.02 16.51
CA ALA A 405 4.85 -10.64 17.67
C ALA A 405 4.79 -11.81 18.69
N PRO A 406 4.48 -11.55 19.98
CA PRO A 406 4.41 -12.60 21.00
C PRO A 406 3.51 -13.78 20.61
N ALA A 407 2.40 -13.53 19.95
CA ALA A 407 1.46 -14.56 19.50
C ALA A 407 2.04 -15.54 18.45
N ALA A 408 3.02 -15.10 17.66
CA ALA A 408 3.63 -15.89 16.58
C ALA A 408 5.03 -16.43 16.93
N GLN A 409 5.51 -16.27 18.16
CA GLN A 409 6.82 -16.75 18.60
C GLN A 409 7.00 -18.26 18.39
N GLY A 410 5.92 -19.06 18.56
CA GLY A 410 5.97 -20.49 18.29
C GLY A 410 6.29 -20.84 16.84
N VAL A 411 5.78 -20.06 15.87
CA VAL A 411 6.09 -20.22 14.44
C VAL A 411 7.52 -19.82 14.14
N LEU A 412 7.98 -18.69 14.73
CA LEU A 412 9.35 -18.22 14.57
C LEU A 412 10.35 -19.24 15.13
N ALA A 413 10.07 -19.82 16.29
CA ALA A 413 10.89 -20.87 16.90
C ALA A 413 10.94 -22.12 16.00
N ALA A 414 9.83 -22.52 15.39
CA ALA A 414 9.81 -23.63 14.42
C ALA A 414 10.67 -23.34 13.18
N VAL A 415 10.61 -22.11 12.68
CA VAL A 415 11.49 -21.67 11.57
C VAL A 415 12.97 -21.73 11.98
N GLN A 416 13.28 -21.31 13.21
CA GLN A 416 14.64 -21.39 13.72
C GLN A 416 15.13 -22.85 13.81
N THR A 417 14.29 -23.75 14.32
CA THR A 417 14.58 -25.20 14.31
C THR A 417 14.86 -25.72 12.90
N LEU A 418 14.08 -25.27 11.89
CA LEU A 418 14.32 -25.66 10.50
C LEU A 418 15.65 -25.13 9.96
N ARG A 419 16.08 -23.93 10.35
CA ARG A 419 17.41 -23.38 10.00
C ARG A 419 18.53 -24.25 10.55
N GLU A 420 18.45 -24.58 11.84
CA GLU A 420 19.43 -25.44 12.54
C GLU A 420 19.49 -26.82 11.91
N MET A 421 18.35 -27.46 11.66
CA MET A 421 18.29 -28.74 10.96
C MET A 421 18.90 -28.70 9.56
N ASN A 422 18.75 -27.59 8.84
CA ASN A 422 19.32 -27.42 7.51
C ASN A 422 20.84 -27.20 7.57
N ALA A 423 21.33 -26.43 8.55
CA ALA A 423 22.75 -26.20 8.78
C ALA A 423 23.48 -27.50 9.15
N ASP A 424 22.89 -28.31 10.02
CA ASP A 424 23.45 -29.57 10.52
C ASP A 424 23.17 -30.76 9.60
N ASN A 425 22.49 -30.55 8.47
CA ASN A 425 22.02 -31.63 7.57
C ASN A 425 21.18 -32.72 8.26
N LEU A 426 20.50 -32.37 9.34
CA LEU A 426 19.68 -33.32 10.11
C LEU A 426 18.50 -33.82 9.26
N ARG A 427 18.25 -35.11 9.32
CA ARG A 427 17.12 -35.76 8.62
C ARG A 427 15.86 -35.84 9.48
N LYS A 428 16.02 -35.76 10.80
CA LYS A 428 14.92 -35.88 11.77
C LYS A 428 14.72 -34.54 12.50
N VAL A 429 13.49 -34.29 12.95
CA VAL A 429 13.16 -33.13 13.78
C VAL A 429 13.54 -33.43 15.22
N PRO A 430 14.18 -32.52 15.97
CA PRO A 430 14.44 -32.69 17.39
C PRO A 430 13.16 -32.95 18.19
N ALA A 431 13.24 -33.76 19.23
CA ALA A 431 12.08 -34.12 20.06
C ALA A 431 11.46 -32.93 20.83
N ASP A 432 12.27 -31.93 21.09
CA ASP A 432 11.92 -30.67 21.76
C ASP A 432 11.52 -29.54 20.79
N ALA A 433 11.41 -29.85 19.50
CA ALA A 433 11.00 -28.85 18.51
C ALA A 433 9.64 -28.23 18.86
N PRO A 434 9.48 -26.90 18.68
CA PRO A 434 8.24 -26.20 19.04
C PRO A 434 7.06 -26.68 18.21
N THR A 435 5.95 -26.99 18.89
CA THR A 435 4.70 -27.50 18.24
C THR A 435 3.50 -26.60 18.51
N ALA A 436 3.67 -25.54 19.31
CA ALA A 436 2.57 -24.65 19.73
C ALA A 436 1.87 -23.92 18.55
N PHE A 437 2.57 -23.74 17.43
CA PHE A 437 2.03 -23.10 16.22
C PHE A 437 1.13 -24.02 15.38
N ILE A 438 1.07 -25.34 15.71
CA ILE A 438 0.39 -26.31 14.88
C ILE A 438 -1.12 -26.21 15.06
N LYS A 439 -1.85 -25.94 13.97
CA LYS A 439 -3.32 -25.87 13.98
C LYS A 439 -3.96 -27.24 14.20
N PRO A 440 -5.19 -27.31 14.74
CA PRO A 440 -5.86 -28.58 15.06
C PRO A 440 -5.87 -29.61 13.93
N ARG A 441 -6.02 -29.18 12.67
CA ARG A 441 -6.01 -30.08 11.50
C ARG A 441 -4.64 -30.73 11.22
N TRP A 442 -3.54 -30.12 11.70
CA TRP A 442 -2.18 -30.64 11.58
C TRP A 442 -1.75 -31.45 12.80
N LYS A 443 -2.42 -31.26 13.95
CA LYS A 443 -2.10 -31.97 15.18
C LYS A 443 -2.04 -33.48 15.02
N PRO A 444 -3.01 -34.15 14.34
CA PRO A 444 -2.92 -35.60 14.13
C PRO A 444 -1.68 -36.04 13.36
N LEU A 445 -1.09 -35.14 12.55
CA LEU A 445 0.11 -35.43 11.77
C LEU A 445 1.42 -35.16 12.54
N VAL A 446 1.37 -34.40 13.63
CA VAL A 446 2.58 -33.91 14.33
C VAL A 446 2.59 -34.27 15.83
N ASP A 447 1.45 -34.17 16.54
CA ASP A 447 1.36 -34.39 18.01
C ASP A 447 1.69 -35.82 18.46
N ASN A 448 1.62 -36.77 17.56
CA ASN A 448 1.95 -38.16 17.86
C ASN A 448 3.45 -38.43 18.08
N LEU A 449 4.26 -37.41 18.13
CA LEU A 449 5.71 -37.47 18.01
C LEU A 449 6.48 -36.99 19.23
N ARG A 450 5.77 -36.35 20.17
CA ARG A 450 6.25 -36.34 21.54
C ARG A 450 6.12 -37.75 22.06
N LYS A 451 7.12 -38.31 22.72
CA LYS A 451 6.94 -39.45 23.61
C LYS A 451 5.83 -39.03 24.59
N VAL A 452 4.61 -39.39 24.23
CA VAL A 452 3.47 -39.15 25.11
C VAL A 452 3.79 -39.95 26.37
N PRO A 453 3.65 -39.36 27.56
CA PRO A 453 3.71 -40.12 28.78
C PRO A 453 2.80 -41.36 28.63
N ALA A 454 3.22 -42.50 29.14
CA ALA A 454 2.49 -43.75 28.96
C ALA A 454 1.02 -43.74 29.48
N ASP A 455 0.66 -42.69 30.22
CA ASP A 455 -0.65 -42.42 30.84
C ASP A 455 -1.51 -41.39 30.10
N ALA A 456 -1.04 -40.83 28.99
CA ALA A 456 -1.83 -39.85 28.24
C ALA A 456 -3.01 -40.50 27.52
N PRO A 457 -4.21 -39.88 27.52
CA PRO A 457 -5.37 -40.44 26.86
C PRO A 457 -5.16 -40.54 25.34
N THR A 458 -4.98 -41.73 24.84
CA THR A 458 -4.82 -42.06 23.40
C THR A 458 -6.15 -42.24 22.68
N ALA A 459 -7.28 -42.08 23.37
CA ALA A 459 -8.61 -42.42 22.89
C ALA A 459 -9.10 -41.58 21.68
N PHE A 460 -8.52 -40.41 21.43
CA PHE A 460 -8.90 -39.56 20.29
C PHE A 460 -8.03 -39.74 19.04
N ILE A 461 -6.95 -40.54 19.12
CA ILE A 461 -6.08 -40.83 18.00
C ILE A 461 -6.61 -42.04 17.25
N LYS A 462 -7.26 -41.81 16.12
CA LYS A 462 -7.76 -42.88 15.30
C LYS A 462 -6.63 -43.78 14.78
N PRO A 463 -6.77 -45.13 14.89
CA PRO A 463 -5.67 -46.10 14.63
C PRO A 463 -4.98 -45.97 13.26
N ARG A 464 -5.73 -45.54 12.25
CA ARG A 464 -5.23 -45.43 10.85
C ARG A 464 -4.26 -44.27 10.59
N TRP A 465 -4.14 -43.30 11.51
CA TRP A 465 -3.21 -42.21 11.42
C TRP A 465 -1.82 -42.51 12.02
N LYS A 466 -1.80 -43.49 12.92
CA LYS A 466 -0.56 -43.87 13.61
C LYS A 466 0.60 -44.24 12.67
N PRO A 467 0.42 -45.01 11.56
CA PRO A 467 1.52 -45.44 10.72
C PRO A 467 2.14 -44.33 9.83
N LEU A 468 1.37 -43.30 9.51
CA LEU A 468 1.83 -42.22 8.61
C LEU A 468 2.61 -41.11 9.34
N VAL A 469 2.36 -40.97 10.62
CA VAL A 469 2.83 -39.85 11.43
C VAL A 469 3.82 -40.30 12.49
N ILE A 470 3.65 -41.46 13.08
CA ILE A 470 4.59 -42.06 14.03
C ILE A 470 5.47 -43.04 13.28
N THR A 471 6.65 -42.62 12.97
CA THR A 471 7.69 -43.62 12.67
C THR A 471 8.30 -44.05 14.00
N PRO A 472 8.76 -45.30 14.13
CA PRO A 472 9.51 -45.74 15.31
C PRO A 472 10.70 -44.82 15.66
N GLU A 473 11.01 -43.91 14.78
CA GLU A 473 12.21 -43.09 14.73
C GLU A 473 12.01 -41.61 15.09
N GLY A 474 10.77 -41.11 15.32
CA GLY A 474 10.47 -39.70 15.69
C GLY A 474 9.69 -38.91 14.64
N LEU A 475 9.74 -37.57 14.71
CA LEU A 475 8.98 -36.62 13.87
C LEU A 475 9.29 -36.74 12.37
N ASP A 476 8.25 -36.91 11.54
CA ASP A 476 8.41 -36.83 10.09
C ASP A 476 8.77 -35.40 9.68
N ARG A 477 10.01 -35.19 9.29
CA ARG A 477 10.53 -33.90 8.87
C ARG A 477 9.71 -33.24 7.78
N LYS A 478 9.18 -34.02 6.84
CA LYS A 478 8.44 -33.54 5.68
C LYS A 478 7.17 -32.78 6.11
N PHE A 479 6.36 -33.42 6.95
CA PHE A 479 5.12 -32.81 7.41
C PHE A 479 5.34 -31.69 8.42
N TYR A 480 6.37 -31.78 9.24
CA TYR A 480 6.77 -30.69 10.11
C TYR A 480 7.16 -29.44 9.33
N GLU A 481 8.02 -29.57 8.32
CA GLU A 481 8.47 -28.46 7.47
C GLU A 481 7.31 -27.85 6.67
N ILE A 482 6.44 -28.67 6.07
CA ILE A 482 5.24 -28.20 5.35
C ILE A 482 4.32 -27.41 6.28
N CYS A 483 4.09 -27.91 7.50
CA CYS A 483 3.27 -27.24 8.51
C CYS A 483 3.88 -25.91 8.93
N ALA A 484 5.15 -25.89 9.31
CA ALA A 484 5.86 -24.67 9.73
C ALA A 484 5.84 -23.59 8.62
N LEU A 485 6.12 -23.97 7.37
CA LEU A 485 6.09 -23.06 6.23
C LEU A 485 4.68 -22.56 5.91
N SER A 486 3.65 -23.38 6.09
CA SER A 486 2.26 -22.97 5.91
C SER A 486 1.82 -21.96 6.99
N GLU A 487 2.22 -22.16 8.24
CA GLU A 487 1.89 -21.22 9.31
C GLU A 487 2.75 -19.97 9.24
N LEU A 488 4.02 -20.06 8.82
CA LEU A 488 4.84 -18.88 8.49
C LEU A 488 4.16 -17.99 7.44
N LYS A 489 3.68 -18.59 6.34
CA LYS A 489 2.90 -17.87 5.32
C LYS A 489 1.69 -17.16 5.92
N ASN A 490 0.92 -17.86 6.77
CA ASN A 490 -0.27 -17.29 7.39
C ASN A 490 0.09 -16.12 8.33
N ALA A 491 1.14 -16.28 9.13
CA ALA A 491 1.62 -15.27 10.07
C ALA A 491 2.22 -14.03 9.35
N LEU A 492 2.88 -14.20 8.21
CA LEU A 492 3.32 -13.10 7.35
C LEU A 492 2.13 -12.32 6.76
N ARG A 493 1.05 -13.03 6.39
CA ARG A 493 -0.16 -12.39 5.86
C ARG A 493 -1.00 -11.67 6.92
N SER A 494 -1.04 -12.18 8.14
CA SER A 494 -1.72 -11.52 9.26
C SER A 494 -0.91 -10.38 9.86
N GLY A 495 0.39 -10.27 9.55
CA GLY A 495 1.30 -9.29 10.15
C GLY A 495 1.86 -9.70 11.51
N ASP A 496 1.57 -10.93 11.98
CA ASP A 496 2.12 -11.48 13.23
C ASP A 496 3.61 -11.82 13.11
N ILE A 497 4.07 -12.06 11.89
CA ILE A 497 5.50 -12.17 11.54
C ILE A 497 5.78 -11.15 10.42
N TRP A 498 6.92 -10.48 10.52
CA TRP A 498 7.39 -9.55 9.51
C TRP A 498 8.84 -9.79 9.11
N VAL A 499 9.23 -9.23 7.99
CA VAL A 499 10.57 -9.40 7.42
C VAL A 499 11.29 -8.06 7.46
N LYS A 500 12.46 -8.02 8.09
CA LYS A 500 13.30 -6.81 8.11
C LYS A 500 13.66 -6.40 6.68
N GLY A 501 13.44 -5.14 6.36
CA GLY A 501 13.71 -4.59 5.03
C GLY A 501 12.58 -4.79 3.99
N SER A 502 11.51 -5.54 4.32
CA SER A 502 10.30 -5.62 3.51
C SER A 502 9.53 -4.30 3.53
N ARG A 503 8.77 -4.01 2.47
CA ARG A 503 7.78 -2.94 2.43
C ARG A 503 6.39 -3.42 2.78
N GLN A 504 6.02 -4.56 2.24
CA GLN A 504 4.69 -5.14 2.34
C GLN A 504 4.52 -5.94 3.63
N PHE A 505 5.58 -6.64 4.04
CA PHE A 505 5.62 -7.51 5.23
C PHE A 505 6.52 -6.92 6.31
N ARG A 506 6.23 -5.69 6.74
CA ARG A 506 6.97 -4.97 7.77
C ARG A 506 6.20 -4.88 9.07
N ASP A 507 6.88 -4.48 10.13
CA ASP A 507 6.26 -4.21 11.42
C ASP A 507 5.20 -3.13 11.29
N PHE A 508 4.02 -3.35 11.85
CA PHE A 508 2.97 -2.33 11.90
C PHE A 508 3.40 -1.12 12.73
N ASP A 509 4.21 -1.34 13.77
CA ASP A 509 4.71 -0.25 14.61
C ASP A 509 5.61 0.73 13.83
N ASP A 510 6.24 0.29 12.74
CA ASP A 510 7.00 1.17 11.83
C ASP A 510 6.11 2.20 11.10
N TYR A 511 4.80 1.97 11.03
CA TYR A 511 3.81 2.90 10.45
C TYR A 511 3.22 3.85 11.47
N LEU A 512 3.26 3.48 12.74
CA LEU A 512 2.70 4.27 13.81
C LEU A 512 3.70 5.34 14.23
N LEU A 513 3.19 6.54 14.47
CA LEU A 513 4.00 7.56 15.12
C LEU A 513 4.31 7.10 16.55
N PRO A 514 5.54 7.29 17.05
CA PRO A 514 5.84 7.09 18.45
C PRO A 514 4.77 7.78 19.32
N ALA A 515 4.33 7.12 20.39
CA ALA A 515 3.23 7.59 21.23
C ALA A 515 3.38 9.07 21.66
N GLU A 516 4.62 9.49 21.95
CA GLU A 516 4.93 10.88 22.29
C GLU A 516 4.70 11.87 21.13
N LYS A 517 5.10 11.50 19.90
CA LYS A 517 4.86 12.32 18.71
C LYS A 517 3.38 12.34 18.35
N PHE A 518 2.69 11.23 18.49
CA PHE A 518 1.24 11.16 18.26
C PHE A 518 0.50 12.05 19.26
N ALA A 519 0.84 12.00 20.54
CA ALA A 519 0.26 12.85 21.56
C ALA A 519 0.53 14.35 21.32
N ALA A 520 1.75 14.69 20.86
CA ALA A 520 2.10 16.06 20.50
C ALA A 520 1.29 16.57 19.31
N LEU A 521 1.24 15.79 18.22
CA LEU A 521 0.44 16.11 17.02
C LEU A 521 -1.04 16.21 17.33
N LYS A 522 -1.58 15.32 18.17
CA LYS A 522 -2.97 15.35 18.60
C LYS A 522 -3.30 16.64 19.32
N ARG A 523 -2.43 17.11 20.23
CA ARG A 523 -2.60 18.41 20.90
C ARG A 523 -2.51 19.58 19.94
N GLU A 524 -1.53 19.58 19.06
CA GLU A 524 -1.30 20.63 18.06
C GLU A 524 -2.47 20.76 17.07
N GLN A 525 -3.01 19.64 16.63
CA GLN A 525 -4.15 19.60 15.69
C GLN A 525 -5.48 19.87 16.39
N ALA A 526 -5.65 19.47 17.63
CA ALA A 526 -6.90 19.68 18.39
C ALA A 526 -7.16 21.14 18.70
N LEU A 527 -6.12 21.92 19.01
CA LEU A 527 -6.24 23.35 19.33
C LEU A 527 -6.88 24.18 18.19
N PRO A 528 -6.43 24.12 16.93
CA PRO A 528 -7.05 24.86 15.83
C PRO A 528 -8.48 24.43 15.52
N LEU A 529 -8.81 23.17 15.78
CA LEU A 529 -10.13 22.59 15.50
C LEU A 529 -11.09 22.71 16.70
N ALA A 530 -10.64 23.30 17.82
CA ALA A 530 -11.38 23.33 19.08
C ALA A 530 -11.86 21.94 19.54
N ILE A 531 -11.05 20.92 19.30
CA ILE A 531 -11.33 19.52 19.65
C ILE A 531 -10.57 19.18 20.94
N ASN A 532 -11.26 18.48 21.87
CA ASN A 532 -10.58 17.97 23.06
C ASN A 532 -9.50 16.94 22.68
N PRO A 533 -8.22 17.12 23.10
CA PRO A 533 -7.15 16.19 22.76
C PRO A 533 -7.28 14.82 23.47
N ASN A 534 -8.09 14.72 24.52
CA ASN A 534 -8.44 13.46 25.17
C ASN A 534 -9.59 12.79 24.40
N SER A 535 -9.34 11.61 23.84
CA SER A 535 -10.30 10.88 22.99
C SER A 535 -11.59 10.52 23.73
N ASP A 536 -11.47 10.11 24.98
CA ASP A 536 -12.61 9.63 25.76
C ASP A 536 -13.51 10.81 26.14
N GLN A 537 -12.91 11.90 26.59
CA GLN A 537 -13.63 13.14 26.87
C GLN A 537 -14.27 13.74 25.63
N TYR A 538 -13.56 13.74 24.49
CA TYR A 538 -14.11 14.20 23.23
C TYR A 538 -15.32 13.36 22.80
N LEU A 539 -15.23 12.03 22.94
CA LEU A 539 -16.35 11.14 22.60
C LEU A 539 -17.54 11.39 23.52
N GLU A 540 -17.30 11.54 24.82
CA GLU A 540 -18.34 11.82 25.82
C GLU A 540 -19.05 13.16 25.55
N GLU A 541 -18.29 14.24 25.27
CA GLU A 541 -18.82 15.54 24.85
C GLU A 541 -19.67 15.45 23.58
N ARG A 542 -19.26 14.63 22.59
CA ARG A 542 -20.00 14.45 21.35
C ARG A 542 -21.27 13.63 21.52
N LEU A 543 -21.23 12.61 22.36
CA LEU A 543 -22.42 11.82 22.69
C LEU A 543 -23.43 12.66 23.46
N GLN A 544 -22.99 13.47 24.42
CA GLN A 544 -23.85 14.38 25.12
C GLN A 544 -24.53 15.39 24.19
N LEU A 545 -23.76 16.01 23.27
CA LEU A 545 -24.30 16.93 22.27
C LEU A 545 -25.32 16.24 21.35
N LEU A 546 -25.03 14.98 20.95
CA LEU A 546 -25.97 14.19 20.14
C LEU A 546 -27.27 13.92 20.89
N ASP A 547 -27.20 13.55 22.16
CA ASP A 547 -28.37 13.31 23.01
C ASP A 547 -29.21 14.57 23.18
N GLU A 548 -28.60 15.75 23.40
CA GLU A 548 -29.26 17.04 23.47
C GLU A 548 -29.96 17.39 22.15
N GLN A 549 -29.29 17.14 21.00
CA GLN A 549 -29.90 17.37 19.69
C GLN A 549 -31.06 16.41 19.40
N LEU A 550 -30.91 15.13 19.74
CA LEU A 550 -31.98 14.14 19.60
C LEU A 550 -33.20 14.50 20.50
N ALA A 551 -32.95 14.90 21.73
CA ALA A 551 -34.00 15.37 22.62
C ALA A 551 -34.75 16.60 22.06
N THR A 552 -33.99 17.54 21.45
CA THR A 552 -34.55 18.74 20.81
C THR A 552 -35.39 18.35 19.59
N VAL A 553 -34.89 17.51 18.69
CA VAL A 553 -35.62 17.04 17.52
C VAL A 553 -36.87 16.25 17.93
N THR A 554 -36.79 15.42 18.96
CA THR A 554 -37.93 14.66 19.49
C THR A 554 -38.98 15.59 20.05
N ARG A 555 -38.61 16.66 20.76
CA ARG A 555 -39.52 17.68 21.26
C ARG A 555 -40.22 18.41 20.11
N LEU A 556 -39.46 18.93 19.14
CA LEU A 556 -39.99 19.62 17.96
C LEU A 556 -40.93 18.73 17.13
N ALA A 557 -40.62 17.44 17.02
CA ALA A 557 -41.48 16.47 16.34
C ALA A 557 -42.79 16.22 17.10
N LYS A 558 -42.77 16.19 18.45
CA LYS A 558 -43.97 16.07 19.29
C LYS A 558 -44.84 17.29 19.21
N ASP A 559 -44.24 18.47 19.13
CA ASP A 559 -44.95 19.75 19.07
C ASP A 559 -45.40 20.08 17.63
N ASN A 560 -45.19 19.20 16.64
CA ASN A 560 -45.46 19.39 15.21
C ASN A 560 -44.78 20.65 14.60
N GLU A 561 -43.63 21.03 15.15
CA GLU A 561 -42.84 22.17 14.67
C GLU A 561 -41.84 21.77 13.58
N LEU A 562 -41.74 20.46 13.26
CA LEU A 562 -40.92 19.94 12.16
C LEU A 562 -41.83 19.50 11.00
N PRO A 563 -41.95 20.30 9.93
CA PRO A 563 -42.92 20.05 8.86
C PRO A 563 -42.64 18.75 8.08
N ASP A 564 -41.37 18.28 8.05
CA ASP A 564 -40.96 17.12 7.27
C ASP A 564 -40.62 15.89 8.12
N ALA A 565 -40.96 15.89 9.41
CA ALA A 565 -40.70 14.81 10.34
C ALA A 565 -41.94 14.39 11.11
N ILE A 566 -42.27 13.10 11.06
CA ILE A 566 -43.41 12.52 11.79
C ILE A 566 -42.89 11.53 12.81
N LEU A 567 -43.25 11.70 14.09
CA LEU A 567 -42.96 10.72 15.12
C LEU A 567 -44.00 9.58 15.04
N THR A 568 -43.52 8.37 14.73
CA THR A 568 -44.36 7.16 14.69
C THR A 568 -44.00 6.25 15.88
N GLU A 569 -44.86 5.27 16.18
CA GLU A 569 -44.55 4.25 17.21
C GLU A 569 -43.23 3.47 16.96
N SER A 570 -42.77 3.43 15.69
CA SER A 570 -41.53 2.78 15.27
C SER A 570 -40.31 3.70 15.19
N GLY A 571 -40.46 5.01 15.49
CA GLY A 571 -39.40 6.01 15.46
C GLY A 571 -39.74 7.26 14.64
N LEU A 572 -38.74 8.14 14.49
CA LEU A 572 -38.85 9.40 13.74
C LEU A 572 -38.73 9.11 12.22
N LYS A 573 -39.78 9.42 11.46
CA LYS A 573 -39.77 9.34 10.00
C LYS A 573 -39.50 10.73 9.42
N ILE A 574 -38.38 10.90 8.72
CA ILE A 574 -38.00 12.13 8.05
C ILE A 574 -38.30 11.97 6.56
N THR A 575 -39.01 12.92 5.95
CA THR A 575 -39.20 12.94 4.51
C THR A 575 -37.97 13.59 3.88
N PRO A 576 -37.27 12.92 2.94
CA PRO A 576 -36.15 13.55 2.25
C PRO A 576 -36.63 14.80 1.52
N LEU A 577 -35.91 15.88 1.62
CA LEU A 577 -36.06 17.04 0.74
C LEU A 577 -35.65 16.61 -0.68
N ASP A 578 -36.57 16.76 -1.66
CA ASP A 578 -36.28 16.56 -3.09
C ASP A 578 -35.26 17.58 -3.61
#